data_a945bdef34d615402b41252fe6cd54b4
#
_entry.id   a945bdef34d615402b41252fe6cd54b4
#
_cell.length_a   1.000
_cell.length_b   1.000
_cell.length_c   1.000
_cell.angle_alpha   90.00
_cell.angle_beta   90.00
_cell.angle_gamma   90.00
#
_symmetry.space_group_name_H-M   'P 1'
#
loop_
_entity.id
_entity.type
_entity.pdbx_description
1 polymer ?
#
loop_
_entity_poly.entity_id
_entity_poly.type
_entity_poly.pdbx_seq_one_letter_code
_entity_poly.pdbx_strand_id
1 'polypeptide(L)'
;MKDVLMMILEDCPYCHQAYRIMEDLKKEHPEYAEVSIRIADEEKESALADSLDYYYVPTYFVDGKKIHEGVPTKEKVQAVYEAALAD
;
A
#
# COMPACT_ATOMS: atom_id res chain seq x y z
N MET A 1 -14.92 6.67 0.95
CA MET A 1 -13.73 5.80 1.02
C MET A 1 -12.48 6.63 0.78
N LYS A 2 -11.43 6.37 1.54
CA LYS A 2 -10.21 7.15 1.47
C LYS A 2 -9.30 6.67 0.35
N ASP A 3 -8.50 7.57 -0.20
CA ASP A 3 -7.56 7.24 -1.26
C ASP A 3 -6.32 6.55 -0.68
N VAL A 4 -5.87 5.49 -1.35
CA VAL A 4 -4.68 4.75 -0.94
C VAL A 4 -3.61 4.86 -2.02
N LEU A 5 -2.39 5.17 -1.59
CA LEU A 5 -1.21 5.21 -2.45
C LEU A 5 -0.19 4.20 -1.92
N MET A 6 0.26 3.32 -2.80
CA MET A 6 1.29 2.33 -2.49
C MET A 6 2.54 2.64 -3.31
N MET A 7 3.63 2.96 -2.64
CA MET A 7 4.92 3.18 -3.29
C MET A 7 5.69 1.88 -3.36
N ILE A 8 6.24 1.58 -4.53
CA ILE A 8 6.93 0.31 -4.79
C ILE A 8 8.19 0.53 -5.63
N LEU A 9 8.98 -0.54 -5.73
CA LEU A 9 9.97 -0.74 -6.77
C LEU A 9 9.61 -2.03 -7.50
N GLU A 10 9.76 -2.04 -8.82
CA GLU A 10 9.32 -3.15 -9.67
C GLU A 10 9.94 -4.49 -9.27
N ASP A 11 11.23 -4.48 -8.95
CA ASP A 11 11.98 -5.70 -8.65
C ASP A 11 12.12 -5.97 -7.14
N CYS A 12 11.30 -5.35 -6.32
CA CYS A 12 11.38 -5.50 -4.87
C CYS A 12 10.63 -6.76 -4.40
N PRO A 13 11.33 -7.75 -3.80
CA PRO A 13 10.66 -8.97 -3.32
C PRO A 13 9.57 -8.69 -2.28
N TYR A 14 9.77 -7.72 -1.40
CA TYR A 14 8.78 -7.36 -0.39
C TYR A 14 7.53 -6.73 -1.02
N CYS A 15 7.69 -6.00 -2.11
CA CYS A 15 6.54 -5.48 -2.85
C CYS A 15 5.72 -6.62 -3.44
N HIS A 16 6.39 -7.65 -3.96
CA HIS A 16 5.70 -8.84 -4.49
C HIS A 16 5.00 -9.62 -3.38
N GLN A 17 5.61 -9.73 -2.20
CA GLN A 17 4.95 -10.32 -1.03
C GLN A 17 3.70 -9.54 -0.66
N ALA A 18 3.78 -8.22 -0.70
CA ALA A 18 2.63 -7.35 -0.40
C ALA A 18 1.48 -7.61 -1.36
N TYR A 19 1.75 -7.77 -2.65
CA TYR A 19 0.71 -8.09 -3.63
C TYR A 19 0.00 -9.40 -3.29
N ARG A 20 0.74 -10.44 -2.91
CA ARG A 20 0.14 -11.72 -2.52
C ARG A 20 -0.72 -11.58 -1.27
N ILE A 21 -0.23 -10.83 -0.29
CA ILE A 21 -1.00 -10.55 0.94
C ILE A 21 -2.29 -9.80 0.60
N MET A 22 -2.21 -8.80 -0.28
CA MET A 22 -3.38 -8.03 -0.72
C MET A 22 -4.42 -8.93 -1.38
N GLU A 23 -3.99 -9.85 -2.25
CA GLU A 23 -4.91 -10.78 -2.89
C GLU A 23 -5.57 -11.72 -1.89
N ASP A 24 -4.81 -12.25 -0.94
CA ASP A 24 -5.36 -13.11 0.10
C ASP A 24 -6.38 -12.38 0.97
N LEU A 25 -6.07 -11.14 1.35
CA LEU A 25 -6.98 -10.33 2.16
C LEU A 25 -8.28 -10.03 1.42
N LYS A 26 -8.22 -9.76 0.11
CA LYS A 26 -9.43 -9.52 -0.68
C LYS A 26 -10.31 -10.75 -0.79
N LYS A 27 -9.72 -11.95 -0.77
CA LYS A 27 -10.49 -13.20 -0.76
C LYS A 27 -11.18 -13.41 0.58
N GLU A 28 -10.50 -13.09 1.68
CA GLU A 28 -11.05 -13.24 3.03
C GLU A 28 -12.06 -12.14 3.37
N HIS A 29 -11.86 -10.96 2.81
CA HIS A 29 -12.67 -9.76 3.06
C HIS A 29 -13.08 -9.14 1.73
N PRO A 30 -14.16 -9.63 1.09
CA PRO A 30 -14.57 -9.14 -0.24
C PRO A 30 -14.77 -7.63 -0.32
N GLU A 31 -15.11 -6.98 0.79
CA GLU A 31 -15.27 -5.53 0.84
C GLU A 31 -13.96 -4.78 0.53
N TYR A 32 -12.82 -5.42 0.72
CA TYR A 32 -11.52 -4.79 0.41
C TYR A 32 -11.33 -4.58 -1.09
N ALA A 33 -12.04 -5.32 -1.93
CA ALA A 33 -11.98 -5.13 -3.38
C ALA A 33 -12.51 -3.75 -3.81
N GLU A 34 -13.29 -3.08 -2.96
CA GLU A 34 -13.82 -1.73 -3.24
C GLU A 34 -12.77 -0.64 -3.00
N VAL A 35 -11.69 -0.95 -2.27
CA VAL A 35 -10.63 0.02 -2.00
C VAL A 35 -9.73 0.13 -3.24
N SER A 36 -9.68 1.32 -3.81
CA SER A 36 -8.80 1.62 -4.94
C SER A 36 -7.43 2.00 -4.42
N ILE A 37 -6.41 1.23 -4.83
CA ILE A 37 -5.03 1.50 -4.46
C ILE A 37 -4.26 1.93 -5.70
N ARG A 38 -3.75 3.16 -5.70
CA ARG A 38 -2.85 3.64 -6.74
C ARG A 38 -1.46 3.10 -6.42
N ILE A 39 -0.88 2.35 -7.35
CA ILE A 39 0.46 1.80 -7.20
C ILE A 39 1.42 2.64 -8.04
N ALA A 40 2.45 3.18 -7.40
CA ALA A 40 3.43 4.05 -8.07
C ALA A 40 4.84 3.52 -7.81
N ASP A 41 5.60 3.37 -8.90
CA ASP A 41 7.00 2.98 -8.85
C ASP A 41 7.84 4.23 -8.60
N GLU A 42 8.67 4.21 -7.54
CA GLU A 42 9.41 5.40 -7.13
C GLU A 42 10.48 5.84 -8.13
N GLU A 43 10.95 4.94 -8.97
CA GLU A 43 11.91 5.31 -10.03
C GLU A 43 11.21 5.98 -11.21
N LYS A 44 9.98 5.56 -11.52
CA LYS A 44 9.20 6.12 -12.62
C LYS A 44 8.49 7.41 -12.23
N GLU A 45 8.11 7.53 -10.98
CA GLU A 45 7.43 8.72 -10.44
C GLU A 45 8.27 9.36 -9.33
N SER A 46 9.52 9.71 -9.68
CA SER A 46 10.48 10.21 -8.70
C SER A 46 10.05 11.52 -8.03
N ALA A 47 9.37 12.41 -8.75
CA ALA A 47 8.88 13.66 -8.17
C ALA A 47 7.83 13.39 -7.08
N LEU A 48 6.94 12.41 -7.31
CA LEU A 48 5.98 11.99 -6.29
C LEU A 48 6.69 11.40 -5.09
N ALA A 49 7.64 10.48 -5.32
CA ALA A 49 8.41 9.85 -4.26
C ALA A 49 9.15 10.88 -3.40
N ASP A 50 9.77 11.87 -4.03
CA ASP A 50 10.53 12.91 -3.34
C ASP A 50 9.64 13.81 -2.47
N SER A 51 8.34 13.88 -2.79
CA SER A 51 7.39 14.68 -2.02
C SER A 51 6.89 13.96 -0.77
N LEU A 52 7.21 12.67 -0.61
CA LEU A 52 6.70 11.83 0.47
C LEU A 52 7.79 11.47 1.48
N ASP A 53 7.40 11.31 2.73
CA ASP A 53 8.34 10.97 3.81
C ASP A 53 8.35 9.46 4.05
N TYR A 54 9.24 8.76 3.35
CA TYR A 54 9.46 7.33 3.56
C TYR A 54 10.84 6.93 3.05
N TYR A 55 11.35 5.78 3.50
CA TYR A 55 12.65 5.25 3.10
C TYR A 55 12.58 3.86 2.47
N TYR A 56 11.60 3.05 2.84
CA TYR A 56 11.52 1.65 2.44
C TYR A 56 10.23 1.35 1.70
N VAL A 57 10.32 0.43 0.72
CA VAL A 57 9.13 -0.03 0.00
C VAL A 57 8.86 -1.50 0.35
N PRO A 58 7.60 -1.95 0.31
CA PRO A 58 6.41 -1.16 0.00
C PRO A 58 6.03 -0.21 1.13
N THR A 59 5.47 0.94 0.79
CA THR A 59 4.95 1.90 1.75
C THR A 59 3.54 2.30 1.32
N TYR A 60 2.62 2.38 2.29
CA TYR A 60 1.22 2.72 2.04
C TYR A 60 0.86 4.02 2.73
N PHE A 61 0.19 4.89 1.97
CA PHE A 61 -0.39 6.14 2.49
C PHE A 61 -1.90 6.09 2.30
N VAL A 62 -2.65 6.46 3.32
CA VAL A 62 -4.11 6.59 3.25
C VAL A 62 -4.45 8.05 3.48
N ASP A 63 -5.07 8.69 2.49
CA ASP A 63 -5.33 10.14 2.49
C ASP A 63 -4.10 10.96 2.87
N GLY A 64 -2.95 10.57 2.33
CA GLY A 64 -1.68 11.26 2.56
C GLY A 64 -0.98 10.91 3.86
N LYS A 65 -1.58 10.08 4.72
CA LYS A 65 -0.98 9.66 5.99
C LYS A 65 -0.32 8.30 5.83
N LYS A 66 0.94 8.19 6.20
CA LYS A 66 1.66 6.92 6.15
C LYS A 66 1.10 5.95 7.19
N ILE A 67 0.62 4.78 6.72
CA ILE A 67 0.06 3.75 7.58
C ILE A 67 1.06 2.61 7.78
N HIS A 68 1.81 2.27 6.73
CA HIS A 68 2.79 1.19 6.81
C HIS A 68 3.99 1.48 5.91
N GLU A 69 5.18 1.11 6.38
CA GLU A 69 6.41 1.23 5.63
C GLU A 69 7.28 -0.02 5.87
N GLY A 70 7.82 -0.57 4.77
CA GLY A 70 8.80 -1.67 4.84
C GLY A 70 8.19 -3.05 4.76
N VAL A 71 8.78 -4.03 5.44
CA VAL A 71 8.41 -5.44 5.32
C VAL A 71 6.92 -5.65 5.62
N PRO A 72 6.15 -6.20 4.66
CA PRO A 72 4.72 -6.35 4.85
C PRO A 72 4.38 -7.58 5.70
N THR A 73 3.31 -7.47 6.47
CA THR A 73 2.67 -8.62 7.10
C THR A 73 1.18 -8.53 6.83
N LYS A 74 0.48 -9.64 6.98
CA LYS A 74 -0.97 -9.68 6.77
C LYS A 74 -1.67 -8.64 7.66
N GLU A 75 -1.29 -8.55 8.92
CA GLU A 75 -1.89 -7.62 9.88
C GLU A 75 -1.64 -6.16 9.49
N LYS A 76 -0.42 -5.85 9.06
CA LYS A 76 -0.06 -4.48 8.67
C LYS A 76 -0.76 -4.05 7.38
N VAL A 77 -0.87 -4.94 6.41
CA VAL A 77 -1.57 -4.64 5.16
C VAL A 77 -3.08 -4.55 5.42
N GLN A 78 -3.61 -5.42 6.29
CA GLN A 78 -5.01 -5.35 6.69
C GLN A 78 -5.34 -3.99 7.33
N ALA A 79 -4.42 -3.46 8.13
CA ALA A 79 -4.60 -2.14 8.75
C ALA A 79 -4.75 -1.03 7.70
N VAL A 80 -4.07 -1.16 6.55
CA VAL A 80 -4.20 -0.22 5.43
C VAL A 80 -5.64 -0.24 4.89
N TYR A 81 -6.17 -1.43 4.62
CA TYR A 81 -7.55 -1.57 4.13
C TYR A 81 -8.56 -1.03 5.13
N GLU A 82 -8.37 -1.36 6.42
CA GLU A 82 -9.27 -0.88 7.46
C GLU A 82 -9.23 0.64 7.59
N ALA A 83 -8.04 1.24 7.49
CA ALA A 83 -7.90 2.69 7.51
C ALA A 83 -8.60 3.35 6.31
N ALA A 84 -8.53 2.72 5.13
CA ALA A 84 -9.19 3.23 3.92
C ALA A 84 -10.72 3.18 4.04
N LEU A 85 -11.23 2.17 4.71
CA LEU A 85 -12.68 1.96 4.89
C LEU A 85 -13.24 2.73 6.09
N ALA A 86 -12.40 3.21 6.98
CA ALA A 86 -12.84 3.96 8.16
C ALA A 86 -13.38 5.34 7.78
N ASP A 87 -14.36 5.79 8.49
CA ASP A 87 -14.96 7.12 8.30
C ASP A 87 -14.11 8.23 8.90
#